data_830cf8f4d9c9f4471a48d1c2b0991827
#
_entry.id   830cf8f4d9c9f4471a48d1c2b0991827
#
_cell.length_a   1.000
_cell.length_b   1.000
_cell.length_c   1.000
_cell.angle_alpha   90.00
_cell.angle_beta   90.00
_cell.angle_gamma   90.00
#
_symmetry.space_group_name_H-M   'P 1'
#
loop_
_entity.id
_entity.type
_entity.pdbx_description
1 polymer ?
#
loop_
_entity_poly.entity_id
_entity_poly.type
_entity_poly.pdbx_seq_one_letter_code
_entity_poly.pdbx_strand_id
1 'polypeptide(L)' 'MKLSQLEPGESGVIKEFTDLEMSVKLMEMGCLPGESIVVERFAPFGDPMAITVSGYQLSLRKQEASTIILQ' A
#
# COMPACT_ATOMS: atom_id res chain seq x y z
N MET A 1 -5.61 6.89 8.21
CA MET A 1 -6.29 6.27 7.05
C MET A 1 -5.47 5.08 6.57
N LYS A 2 -6.12 4.01 6.22
CA LYS A 2 -5.45 2.81 5.70
C LYS A 2 -5.28 2.91 4.19
N LEU A 3 -4.20 2.36 3.66
CA LEU A 3 -3.98 2.31 2.22
C LEU A 3 -5.16 1.66 1.49
N SER A 4 -5.77 0.63 2.09
CA SER A 4 -6.89 -0.08 1.47
C SER A 4 -8.14 0.79 1.28
N GLN A 5 -8.17 1.98 1.88
CA GLN A 5 -9.30 2.90 1.77
C GLN A 5 -9.13 3.91 0.62
N LEU A 6 -7.96 3.95 -0.01
CA LEU A 6 -7.73 4.85 -1.13
C LEU A 6 -8.35 4.31 -2.41
N GLU A 7 -8.81 5.24 -3.24
CA GLU A 7 -9.34 4.93 -4.57
C GLU A 7 -8.25 5.13 -5.62
N PRO A 8 -8.40 4.58 -6.83
CA PRO A 8 -7.44 4.81 -7.91
C PRO A 8 -7.19 6.29 -8.14
N GLY A 9 -5.92 6.66 -8.28
CA GLY A 9 -5.49 8.04 -8.45
C GLY A 9 -5.18 8.76 -7.16
N GLU A 10 -5.59 8.22 -6.03
CA GLU A 10 -5.30 8.83 -4.75
C GLU A 10 -3.93 8.39 -4.23
N SER A 11 -3.34 9.21 -3.40
CA SER A 11 -2.01 8.97 -2.87
C SER A 11 -1.93 9.29 -1.39
N GLY A 12 -0.87 8.85 -0.76
CA GLY A 12 -0.61 9.16 0.64
C GLY A 12 0.84 8.84 0.98
N VAL A 13 1.22 9.12 2.21
CA VAL A 13 2.56 8.85 2.71
C VAL A 13 2.44 7.79 3.79
N ILE A 14 3.27 6.76 3.71
CA ILE A 14 3.25 5.67 4.67
C ILE A 14 3.70 6.18 6.03
N LYS A 15 2.90 5.94 7.06
CA LYS A 15 3.20 6.34 8.42
C LYS A 15 3.70 5.16 9.24
N GLU A 16 2.92 4.09 9.29
CA GLU A 16 3.23 2.93 10.13
C GLU A 16 2.44 1.71 9.66
N PHE A 17 2.69 0.60 10.31
CA PHE A 17 2.01 -0.66 10.01
C PHE A 17 1.31 -1.17 11.26
N THR A 18 0.22 -1.90 11.07
CA THR A 18 -0.55 -2.46 12.20
C THR A 18 -0.20 -3.92 12.49
N ASP A 19 0.57 -4.57 11.63
CA ASP A 19 0.92 -5.99 11.75
C ASP A 19 2.42 -6.14 11.59
N LEU A 20 3.09 -6.63 12.62
CA LEU A 20 4.55 -6.72 12.63
C LEU A 20 5.08 -7.67 11.56
N GLU A 21 4.51 -8.85 11.44
CA GLU A 21 4.98 -9.83 10.45
C GLU A 21 4.78 -9.31 9.02
N MET A 22 3.62 -8.72 8.76
CA MET A 22 3.33 -8.16 7.45
C MET A 22 4.24 -6.99 7.15
N SER A 23 4.62 -6.19 8.16
CA SER A 23 5.47 -5.03 7.96
C SER A 23 6.84 -5.41 7.42
N VAL A 24 7.39 -6.53 7.89
CA VAL A 24 8.69 -7.00 7.39
C VAL A 24 8.60 -7.30 5.90
N LYS A 25 7.57 -8.02 5.50
CA LYS A 25 7.34 -8.35 4.10
C LYS A 25 7.16 -7.10 3.24
N LEU A 26 6.32 -6.17 3.72
CA LEU A 26 6.04 -4.95 2.97
C LEU A 26 7.27 -4.05 2.85
N MET A 27 8.05 -3.93 3.90
CA MET A 27 9.28 -3.15 3.85
C MET A 27 10.32 -3.77 2.91
N GLU A 28 10.38 -5.09 2.85
CA GLU A 28 11.25 -5.77 1.89
C GLU A 28 10.84 -5.47 0.45
N MET A 29 9.55 -5.20 0.23
CA MET A 29 9.02 -4.86 -1.08
C MET A 29 9.19 -3.38 -1.43
N GLY A 30 9.69 -2.58 -0.50
CA GLY A 30 9.91 -1.14 -0.72
C GLY A 30 8.88 -0.24 -0.06
N CYS A 31 7.92 -0.79 0.67
CA CYS A 31 6.92 0.01 1.38
C CYS A 31 7.48 0.47 2.71
N LEU A 32 8.22 1.57 2.68
CA LEU A 32 8.90 2.10 3.88
C LEU A 32 8.16 3.30 4.43
N PRO A 33 8.14 3.48 5.77
CA PRO A 33 7.59 4.71 6.36
C PRO A 33 8.26 5.94 5.75
N GLY A 34 7.45 6.94 5.42
CA GLY A 34 7.92 8.16 4.78
C GLY A 34 7.85 8.13 3.26
N GLU A 35 7.66 6.97 2.66
CA GLU A 35 7.54 6.86 1.20
C GLU A 35 6.14 7.22 0.75
N SER A 36 6.05 7.89 -0.41
CA SER A 36 4.76 8.18 -1.04
C SER A 36 4.26 6.96 -1.79
N ILE A 37 2.97 6.74 -1.71
CA ILE A 37 2.34 5.60 -2.36
C ILE A 37 1.12 6.10 -3.14
N VAL A 38 0.95 5.61 -4.36
CA VAL A 38 -0.16 5.99 -5.23
C VAL A 38 -0.91 4.72 -5.62
N VAL A 39 -2.24 4.76 -5.53
CA VAL A 39 -3.05 3.66 -6.01
C VAL A 39 -3.30 3.88 -7.50
N GLU A 40 -2.86 2.93 -8.33
CA GLU A 40 -2.99 3.04 -9.78
C GLU A 40 -4.33 2.49 -10.26
N ARG A 41 -4.67 1.30 -9.81
CA ARG A 41 -5.92 0.65 -10.20
C ARG A 41 -6.20 -0.56 -9.31
N PHE A 42 -7.44 -1.04 -9.38
CA PHE A 42 -7.83 -2.29 -8.75
C PHE A 42 -8.00 -3.35 -9.83
N ALA A 43 -7.77 -4.61 -9.47
CA ALA A 43 -8.14 -5.73 -10.32
C ALA A 43 -9.67 -5.73 -10.51
N PRO A 44 -10.20 -6.42 -11.54
CA PRO A 44 -11.63 -6.39 -11.84
C PRO A 44 -12.56 -6.69 -10.66
N PHE A 45 -12.11 -7.51 -9.71
CA PHE A 45 -12.92 -7.83 -8.53
C PHE A 45 -12.48 -7.04 -7.29
N GLY A 46 -11.66 -6.01 -7.49
CA GLY A 46 -11.23 -5.13 -6.42
C GLY A 46 -9.97 -5.57 -5.68
N ASP A 47 -9.48 -6.76 -5.98
CA ASP A 47 -8.31 -7.31 -5.28
C ASP A 47 -7.53 -8.19 -6.24
N PRO A 48 -6.22 -8.04 -6.37
CA PRO A 48 -5.34 -7.10 -5.67
C PRO A 48 -5.41 -5.67 -6.22
N MET A 49 -4.77 -4.74 -5.52
CA MET A 49 -4.64 -3.37 -5.99
C MET A 49 -3.22 -3.15 -6.51
N ALA A 50 -3.11 -2.41 -7.61
CA ALA A 50 -1.82 -2.02 -8.16
C ALA A 50 -1.45 -0.67 -7.61
N ILE A 51 -0.24 -0.56 -7.08
CA ILE A 51 0.27 0.68 -6.48
C ILE A 51 1.64 1.01 -7.06
N THR A 52 2.03 2.27 -6.90
CA THR A 52 3.38 2.72 -7.19
C THR A 52 3.98 3.26 -5.90
N VAL A 53 5.14 2.73 -5.52
CA VAL A 53 5.87 3.19 -4.34
C VAL A 53 7.36 3.16 -4.68
N SER A 54 8.07 4.24 -4.32
CA SER A 54 9.52 4.35 -4.56
C SER A 54 9.91 4.09 -6.02
N GLY A 55 9.04 4.49 -6.95
CA GLY A 55 9.28 4.32 -8.38
C GLY A 55 8.98 2.92 -8.91
N TYR A 56 8.48 2.02 -8.10
CA TYR A 56 8.16 0.66 -8.50
C TYR A 56 6.66 0.44 -8.49
N GLN A 57 6.18 -0.39 -9.41
CA GLN A 57 4.80 -0.85 -9.37
C GLN A 57 4.74 -2.20 -8.67
N LEU A 58 3.81 -2.31 -7.75
CA LEU A 58 3.59 -3.51 -6.96
C LEU A 58 2.11 -3.85 -6.95
N SER A 59 1.81 -5.13 -6.77
CA SER A 59 0.43 -5.57 -6.50
C SER A 59 0.34 -5.95 -5.03
N LEU A 60 -0.62 -5.37 -4.32
CA LEU A 60 -0.86 -5.70 -2.94
C LEU A 60 -2.28 -6.23 -2.79
N ARG A 61 -2.43 -7.27 -2.00
CA ARG A 61 -3.76 -7.72 -1.62
C ARG A 61 -4.35 -6.70 -0.67
N LYS A 62 -5.68 -6.55 -0.70
CA LYS A 62 -6.35 -5.61 0.20
C LYS A 62 -6.03 -5.90 1.66
N GLN A 63 -5.88 -7.17 2.00
CA GLN A 63 -5.50 -7.57 3.35
C GLN A 63 -4.15 -6.98 3.74
N GLU A 64 -3.19 -6.99 2.82
CA GLU A 64 -1.87 -6.40 3.05
C GLU A 64 -1.99 -4.88 3.15
N ALA A 65 -2.72 -4.27 2.22
CA ALA A 65 -2.90 -2.82 2.20
C ALA A 65 -3.61 -2.31 3.46
N SER A 66 -4.49 -3.12 4.05
CA SER A 66 -5.21 -2.71 5.26
C SER A 66 -4.31 -2.58 6.49
N THR A 67 -3.08 -3.11 6.42
CA THR A 67 -2.13 -3.00 7.52
C THR A 67 -1.23 -1.76 7.40
N ILE A 68 -1.32 -1.03 6.30
CA ILE A 68 -0.53 0.18 6.07
C ILE A 68 -1.35 1.39 6.48
N ILE A 69 -0.84 2.14 7.44
CA ILE A 69 -1.47 3.37 7.91
C ILE A 69 -0.79 4.55 7.23
N LEU A 70 -1.58 5.43 6.66
CA LEU A 70 -1.08 6.63 5.96
C LEU A 70 -1.15 7.84 6.88
N GLN A 71 -0.27 8.79 6.61
CA GLN A 71 -0.27 10.07 7.33
C GLN A 71 -1.50 10.89 6.99
#